data_09cc3cf996580697ba113d8340e9f035
#
_entry.id   09cc3cf996580697ba113d8340e9f035
#
_cell.length_a   1.000
_cell.length_b   1.000
_cell.length_c   1.000
_cell.angle_alpha   90.00
_cell.angle_beta   90.00
_cell.angle_gamma   90.00
#
_symmetry.space_group_name_H-M   'P 1'
#
loop_
_entity.id
_entity.type
_entity.pdbx_description
1 polymer ?
#
loop_
_entity_poly.entity_id
_entity_poly.type
_entity_poly.pdbx_seq_one_letter_code
_entity_poly.pdbx_strand_id
1 'polypeptide(L)'
;MELLQQSLFVLCGEHQLHVRHIKPGAAVHGEPILMVHGAIENGRIFYTESGKGLACFLARHGFQVYVADLRGRGLSTPAIAEQAEHGQHELITEDLPALHRWIAARHQGFKVHWVAHSWGGVIMASTLVRFPELAEQVASLLFFGTKRGVSVQNPERWLKVDLIWNRLAPWLARRRGFLAARDLKIGADDEPLRYLQETIPWVKCGPWQDPHDGFAYDEAAARVNWPPLWMISAKADKVLGHPTDVRRFSDEMSSRTRHTRLGRDNGNRLDYDHINMLTAPQAQEDHFPRILDWLLDPQAA
;
A
#
# COMPACT_ATOMS: atom_id res chain seq x y z
N MET A 1 4.06 -10.31 24.47
CA MET A 1 3.05 -11.31 24.04
C MET A 1 3.64 -12.04 22.87
N GLU A 2 3.56 -13.38 22.87
CA GLU A 2 4.03 -14.22 21.77
C GLU A 2 3.20 -13.96 20.52
N LEU A 3 3.84 -13.91 19.35
CA LEU A 3 3.21 -13.72 18.06
C LEU A 3 3.26 -15.03 17.27
N LEU A 4 2.15 -15.38 16.66
CA LEU A 4 2.09 -16.45 15.66
C LEU A 4 2.16 -15.83 14.27
N GLN A 5 3.12 -16.28 13.47
CA GLN A 5 3.29 -15.83 12.09
C GLN A 5 3.17 -17.04 11.15
N GLN A 6 2.22 -16.99 10.24
CA GLN A 6 1.93 -18.08 9.31
C GLN A 6 1.85 -17.56 7.87
N SER A 7 2.41 -18.29 6.92
CA SER A 7 2.20 -18.07 5.49
C SER A 7 0.92 -18.77 5.03
N LEU A 8 0.04 -18.02 4.40
CA LEU A 8 -1.20 -18.49 3.78
C LEU A 8 -1.17 -18.10 2.30
N PHE A 9 -1.98 -18.76 1.48
CA PHE A 9 -2.06 -18.50 0.05
C PHE A 9 -3.51 -18.37 -0.38
N VAL A 10 -3.79 -17.34 -1.18
CA VAL A 10 -5.10 -17.03 -1.74
C VAL A 10 -5.05 -17.26 -3.24
N LEU A 11 -5.91 -18.13 -3.76
CA LEU A 11 -6.01 -18.36 -5.20
C LEU A 11 -6.68 -17.16 -5.87
N CYS A 12 -6.05 -16.65 -6.93
CA CYS A 12 -6.54 -15.57 -7.76
C CYS A 12 -6.24 -15.89 -9.23
N GLY A 13 -7.18 -16.50 -9.93
CA GLY A 13 -6.94 -17.08 -11.25
C GLY A 13 -5.83 -18.13 -11.20
N GLU A 14 -4.80 -17.95 -12.03
CA GLU A 14 -3.60 -18.82 -12.07
C GLU A 14 -2.54 -18.45 -11.02
N HIS A 15 -2.76 -17.37 -10.27
CA HIS A 15 -1.84 -16.89 -9.25
C HIS A 15 -2.20 -17.39 -7.85
N GLN A 16 -1.18 -17.58 -7.02
CA GLN A 16 -1.31 -17.78 -5.59
C GLN A 16 -0.74 -16.57 -4.88
N LEU A 17 -1.61 -15.74 -4.31
CA LEU A 17 -1.20 -14.55 -3.55
C LEU A 17 -0.79 -14.98 -2.15
N HIS A 18 0.47 -14.69 -1.79
CA HIS A 18 0.97 -14.95 -0.43
C HIS A 18 0.40 -13.93 0.55
N VAL A 19 0.01 -14.41 1.72
CA VAL A 19 -0.46 -13.60 2.83
C VAL A 19 0.26 -14.02 4.11
N ARG A 20 1.04 -13.14 4.69
CA ARG A 20 1.59 -13.35 6.03
C ARG A 20 0.53 -13.01 7.07
N HIS A 21 -0.06 -14.02 7.66
CA HIS A 21 -1.00 -13.86 8.77
C HIS A 21 -0.23 -13.76 10.09
N ILE A 22 -0.38 -12.63 10.77
CA ILE A 22 0.28 -12.34 12.04
C ILE A 22 -0.82 -12.08 13.06
N LYS A 23 -0.83 -12.89 14.12
CA LYS A 23 -1.85 -12.82 15.16
C LYS A 23 -1.25 -12.97 16.55
N PRO A 24 -1.93 -12.47 17.60
CA PRO A 24 -1.52 -12.73 18.98
C PRO A 24 -1.66 -14.20 19.33
N GLY A 25 -0.82 -14.70 20.24
CA GLY A 25 -0.96 -16.04 20.81
C GLY A 25 -2.10 -16.15 21.84
N ALA A 26 -2.73 -15.04 22.22
CA ALA A 26 -3.84 -14.92 23.16
C ALA A 26 -5.12 -14.45 22.44
N ALA A 27 -6.16 -14.07 23.22
CA ALA A 27 -7.43 -13.63 22.69
C ALA A 27 -7.29 -12.50 21.65
N VAL A 28 -8.04 -12.63 20.56
CA VAL A 28 -8.12 -11.66 19.46
C VAL A 28 -9.29 -10.74 19.72
N HIS A 29 -9.12 -9.47 19.46
CA HIS A 29 -10.19 -8.49 19.43
C HIS A 29 -10.00 -7.51 18.26
N GLY A 30 -11.06 -6.85 17.89
CA GLY A 30 -11.07 -5.87 16.81
C GLY A 30 -11.24 -6.46 15.41
N GLU A 31 -11.37 -5.57 14.46
CA GLU A 31 -11.56 -5.88 13.06
C GLU A 31 -10.22 -6.31 12.42
N PRO A 32 -10.22 -7.24 11.45
CA PRO A 32 -8.99 -7.68 10.80
C PRO A 32 -8.37 -6.56 9.97
N ILE A 33 -7.05 -6.65 9.78
CA ILE A 33 -6.29 -5.65 9.02
C ILE A 33 -5.68 -6.32 7.78
N LEU A 34 -5.96 -5.76 6.59
CA LEU A 34 -5.25 -6.06 5.35
C LEU A 34 -4.16 -5.01 5.12
N MET A 35 -2.91 -5.44 4.94
CA MET A 35 -1.77 -4.57 4.62
C MET A 35 -1.22 -4.87 3.22
N VAL A 36 -0.99 -3.81 2.42
CA VAL A 36 -0.49 -3.90 1.04
C VAL A 36 0.67 -2.94 0.82
N HIS A 37 1.74 -3.47 0.26
CA HIS A 37 3.00 -2.77 -0.03
C HIS A 37 2.93 -1.91 -1.31
N GLY A 38 3.97 -1.10 -1.53
CA GLY A 38 4.12 -0.24 -2.70
C GLY A 38 4.82 -0.91 -3.90
N ALA A 39 5.24 -0.07 -4.85
CA ALA A 39 6.01 -0.48 -6.02
C ALA A 39 7.44 -0.90 -5.65
N ILE A 40 8.00 -1.89 -6.37
CA ILE A 40 9.31 -2.50 -6.11
C ILE A 40 9.50 -3.01 -4.66
N GLU A 41 8.42 -3.32 -3.99
CA GLU A 41 8.37 -3.77 -2.60
C GLU A 41 7.67 -5.13 -2.47
N ASN A 42 7.63 -5.65 -1.24
CA ASN A 42 6.78 -6.75 -0.80
C ASN A 42 6.31 -6.51 0.64
N GLY A 43 5.54 -7.44 1.18
CA GLY A 43 4.94 -7.29 2.51
C GLY A 43 5.93 -7.10 3.66
N ARG A 44 7.22 -7.38 3.47
CA ARG A 44 8.24 -7.21 4.49
C ARG A 44 8.48 -5.76 4.93
N ILE A 45 7.95 -4.78 4.23
CA ILE A 45 7.92 -3.39 4.68
C ILE A 45 7.16 -3.25 6.02
N PHE A 46 6.19 -4.12 6.29
CA PHE A 46 5.33 -4.07 7.48
C PHE A 46 5.75 -4.99 8.62
N TYR A 47 6.57 -6.01 8.36
CA TYR A 47 6.97 -7.00 9.36
C TYR A 47 8.36 -7.58 9.13
N THR A 48 8.91 -8.16 10.20
CA THR A 48 10.06 -9.06 10.15
C THR A 48 9.71 -10.40 10.80
N GLU A 49 10.43 -11.44 10.46
CA GLU A 49 10.28 -12.75 11.12
C GLU A 49 10.63 -12.70 12.61
N SER A 50 11.52 -11.78 13.00
CA SER A 50 11.87 -11.53 14.40
C SER A 50 10.81 -10.74 15.17
N GLY A 51 9.66 -10.43 14.55
CA GLY A 51 8.51 -9.80 15.22
C GLY A 51 8.58 -8.27 15.29
N LYS A 52 9.33 -7.58 14.41
CA LYS A 52 9.35 -6.11 14.33
C LYS A 52 8.43 -5.61 13.22
N GLY A 53 8.15 -4.30 13.21
CA GLY A 53 7.33 -3.62 12.22
C GLY A 53 5.88 -3.42 12.67
N LEU A 54 5.14 -2.61 11.90
CA LEU A 54 3.77 -2.19 12.25
C LEU A 54 2.81 -3.38 12.39
N ALA A 55 2.89 -4.35 11.49
CA ALA A 55 2.02 -5.53 11.54
C ALA A 55 2.20 -6.32 12.84
N CYS A 56 3.45 -6.53 13.25
CA CYS A 56 3.76 -7.22 14.50
C CYS A 56 3.36 -6.38 15.73
N PHE A 57 3.51 -5.06 15.66
CA PHE A 57 3.06 -4.16 16.72
C PHE A 57 1.55 -4.27 16.92
N LEU A 58 0.75 -4.15 15.87
CA LEU A 58 -0.71 -4.23 15.94
C LEU A 58 -1.19 -5.63 16.38
N ALA A 59 -0.53 -6.68 15.91
CA ALA A 59 -0.84 -8.03 16.36
C ALA A 59 -0.58 -8.24 17.86
N ARG A 60 0.49 -7.63 18.45
CA ARG A 60 0.68 -7.65 19.92
C ARG A 60 -0.43 -6.96 20.68
N HIS A 61 -1.13 -6.02 20.05
CA HIS A 61 -2.25 -5.30 20.63
C HIS A 61 -3.61 -5.91 20.25
N GLY A 62 -3.64 -7.18 19.81
CA GLY A 62 -4.87 -7.97 19.68
C GLY A 62 -5.45 -8.05 18.27
N PHE A 63 -4.89 -7.37 17.27
CA PHE A 63 -5.39 -7.45 15.90
C PHE A 63 -4.93 -8.72 15.18
N GLN A 64 -5.77 -9.23 14.27
CA GLN A 64 -5.35 -10.17 13.24
C GLN A 64 -4.90 -9.39 12.00
N VAL A 65 -3.64 -9.53 11.63
CA VAL A 65 -3.02 -8.77 10.55
C VAL A 65 -2.66 -9.68 9.41
N TYR A 66 -3.13 -9.34 8.22
CA TYR A 66 -2.91 -10.02 6.95
C TYR A 66 -2.05 -9.13 6.05
N VAL A 67 -0.77 -9.45 5.95
CA VAL A 67 0.15 -8.72 5.07
C VAL A 67 0.25 -9.47 3.76
N ALA A 68 -0.28 -8.88 2.70
CA ALA A 68 -0.29 -9.50 1.38
C ALA A 68 0.94 -9.11 0.57
N ASP A 69 1.49 -10.10 -0.16
CA ASP A 69 2.34 -9.87 -1.31
C ASP A 69 1.44 -9.87 -2.56
N LEU A 70 1.47 -8.79 -3.33
CA LEU A 70 0.74 -8.70 -4.61
C LEU A 70 1.30 -9.72 -5.62
N ARG A 71 0.55 -10.04 -6.69
CA ARG A 71 0.95 -11.09 -7.65
C ARG A 71 2.38 -10.92 -8.15
N GLY A 72 3.10 -12.01 -8.16
CA GLY A 72 4.49 -12.11 -8.60
C GLY A 72 5.55 -11.53 -7.67
N ARG A 73 5.15 -10.90 -6.55
CA ARG A 73 6.05 -10.27 -5.57
C ARG A 73 6.13 -11.10 -4.29
N GLY A 74 7.22 -10.95 -3.54
CA GLY A 74 7.45 -11.65 -2.28
C GLY A 74 7.43 -13.16 -2.46
N LEU A 75 6.46 -13.83 -1.85
CA LEU A 75 6.23 -15.28 -1.96
C LEU A 75 5.00 -15.64 -2.83
N SER A 76 4.38 -14.65 -3.48
CA SER A 76 3.30 -14.90 -4.45
C SER A 76 3.84 -15.55 -5.72
N THR A 77 3.09 -16.52 -6.27
CA THR A 77 3.52 -17.31 -7.43
C THR A 77 2.47 -17.27 -8.56
N PRO A 78 2.92 -17.41 -9.83
CA PRO A 78 4.30 -17.45 -10.30
C PRO A 78 5.03 -16.11 -10.04
N ALA A 79 6.36 -16.16 -9.92
CA ALA A 79 7.18 -14.95 -9.75
C ALA A 79 7.15 -14.08 -11.02
N ILE A 80 7.42 -12.76 -10.90
CA ILE A 80 7.44 -11.84 -12.05
C ILE A 80 8.42 -12.32 -13.14
N ALA A 81 9.56 -12.90 -12.76
CA ALA A 81 10.52 -13.43 -13.71
C ALA A 81 10.01 -14.65 -14.52
N GLU A 82 8.97 -15.32 -14.02
CA GLU A 82 8.33 -16.47 -14.66
C GLU A 82 7.10 -16.03 -15.46
N GLN A 83 6.34 -15.03 -14.96
CA GLN A 83 5.14 -14.51 -15.59
C GLN A 83 4.98 -13.02 -15.31
N ALA A 84 5.28 -12.18 -16.31
CA ALA A 84 5.30 -10.71 -16.21
C ALA A 84 4.15 -10.02 -16.98
N GLU A 85 3.17 -10.76 -17.48
CA GLU A 85 2.11 -10.26 -18.37
C GLU A 85 0.94 -9.59 -17.62
N HIS A 86 1.22 -8.98 -16.47
CA HIS A 86 0.22 -8.25 -15.68
C HIS A 86 0.66 -6.81 -15.39
N GLY A 87 -0.29 -5.96 -15.07
CA GLY A 87 -0.07 -4.57 -14.69
C GLY A 87 -0.80 -4.21 -13.40
N GLN A 88 -1.00 -2.92 -13.15
CA GLN A 88 -1.79 -2.47 -12.01
C GLN A 88 -3.29 -2.76 -12.19
N HIS A 89 -3.77 -2.94 -13.42
CA HIS A 89 -5.16 -3.29 -13.70
C HIS A 89 -5.58 -4.54 -12.96
N GLU A 90 -4.82 -5.63 -13.07
CA GLU A 90 -5.12 -6.90 -12.40
C GLU A 90 -4.99 -6.79 -10.87
N LEU A 91 -4.05 -5.96 -10.38
CA LEU A 91 -3.94 -5.72 -8.93
C LEU A 91 -5.20 -5.06 -8.37
N ILE A 92 -5.80 -4.13 -9.14
CA ILE A 92 -7.02 -3.39 -8.78
C ILE A 92 -8.27 -4.26 -8.94
N THR A 93 -8.37 -5.00 -10.05
CA THR A 93 -9.61 -5.69 -10.44
C THR A 93 -9.72 -7.11 -9.94
N GLU A 94 -8.61 -7.74 -9.61
CA GLU A 94 -8.55 -9.16 -9.23
C GLU A 94 -7.94 -9.35 -7.84
N ASP A 95 -6.67 -8.94 -7.63
CA ASP A 95 -5.92 -9.26 -6.40
C ASP A 95 -6.58 -8.69 -5.14
N LEU A 96 -6.82 -7.37 -5.14
CA LEU A 96 -7.39 -6.71 -3.97
C LEU A 96 -8.81 -7.20 -3.63
N PRO A 97 -9.73 -7.33 -4.61
CA PRO A 97 -11.03 -7.94 -4.35
C PRO A 97 -10.95 -9.39 -3.83
N ALA A 98 -10.02 -10.21 -4.37
CA ALA A 98 -9.84 -11.59 -3.91
C ALA A 98 -9.32 -11.64 -2.47
N LEU A 99 -8.29 -10.85 -2.14
CA LEU A 99 -7.74 -10.75 -0.80
C LEU A 99 -8.78 -10.26 0.22
N HIS A 100 -9.52 -9.20 -0.12
CA HIS A 100 -10.57 -8.67 0.75
C HIS A 100 -11.65 -9.71 1.02
N ARG A 101 -12.23 -10.31 -0.03
CA ARG A 101 -13.30 -11.33 0.12
C ARG A 101 -12.83 -12.53 0.92
N TRP A 102 -11.57 -12.96 0.71
CA TRP A 102 -10.98 -14.08 1.43
C TRP A 102 -10.82 -13.79 2.93
N ILE A 103 -10.45 -12.56 3.31
CA ILE A 103 -10.38 -12.13 4.72
C ILE A 103 -11.78 -11.98 5.30
N ALA A 104 -12.70 -11.29 4.62
CA ALA A 104 -14.06 -11.05 5.07
C ALA A 104 -14.81 -12.38 5.33
N ALA A 105 -14.61 -13.40 4.49
CA ALA A 105 -15.19 -14.72 4.69
C ALA A 105 -14.71 -15.42 5.99
N ARG A 106 -13.52 -15.07 6.49
CA ARG A 106 -12.96 -15.61 7.75
C ARG A 106 -13.36 -14.83 8.98
N HIS A 107 -13.83 -13.61 8.79
CA HIS A 107 -14.19 -12.66 9.84
C HIS A 107 -15.63 -12.17 9.68
N GLN A 108 -16.57 -13.12 9.58
CA GLN A 108 -17.98 -12.79 9.38
C GLN A 108 -18.50 -11.82 10.45
N GLY A 109 -19.15 -10.74 10.01
CA GLY A 109 -19.67 -9.70 10.89
C GLY A 109 -18.69 -8.57 11.23
N PHE A 110 -17.42 -8.67 10.80
CA PHE A 110 -16.41 -7.61 10.95
C PHE A 110 -16.11 -6.96 9.60
N LYS A 111 -15.85 -5.66 9.63
CA LYS A 111 -15.25 -4.94 8.50
C LYS A 111 -13.73 -5.14 8.51
N VAL A 112 -13.07 -4.79 7.43
CA VAL A 112 -11.62 -4.94 7.28
C VAL A 112 -10.96 -3.56 7.25
N HIS A 113 -9.99 -3.31 8.13
CA HIS A 113 -9.12 -2.15 7.98
C HIS A 113 -8.17 -2.36 6.80
N TRP A 114 -8.02 -1.37 5.93
CA TRP A 114 -7.07 -1.39 4.83
C TRP A 114 -5.90 -0.46 5.13
N VAL A 115 -4.71 -1.01 5.19
CA VAL A 115 -3.47 -0.29 5.45
C VAL A 115 -2.54 -0.45 4.26
N ALA A 116 -1.97 0.63 3.77
CA ALA A 116 -1.08 0.54 2.62
C ALA A 116 0.15 1.46 2.74
N HIS A 117 1.20 1.04 2.04
CA HIS A 117 2.38 1.86 1.82
C HIS A 117 2.46 2.28 0.35
N SER A 118 2.80 3.56 0.12
CA SER A 118 3.15 4.09 -1.20
C SER A 118 2.08 3.77 -2.26
N TRP A 119 2.47 3.13 -3.38
CA TRP A 119 1.55 2.80 -4.48
C TRP A 119 0.46 1.79 -4.09
N GLY A 120 0.67 0.99 -3.04
CA GLY A 120 -0.36 0.10 -2.51
C GLY A 120 -1.65 0.81 -2.13
N GLY A 121 -1.55 2.04 -1.58
CA GLY A 121 -2.72 2.87 -1.29
C GLY A 121 -3.42 3.39 -2.56
N VAL A 122 -2.67 3.62 -3.64
CA VAL A 122 -3.27 3.97 -4.94
C VAL A 122 -4.08 2.79 -5.50
N ILE A 123 -3.51 1.57 -5.42
CA ILE A 123 -4.22 0.35 -5.80
C ILE A 123 -5.49 0.16 -4.96
N MET A 124 -5.39 0.26 -3.63
CA MET A 124 -6.55 0.15 -2.73
C MET A 124 -7.63 1.18 -3.04
N ALA A 125 -7.27 2.45 -3.18
CA ALA A 125 -8.21 3.51 -3.53
C ALA A 125 -8.90 3.24 -4.88
N SER A 126 -8.12 2.87 -5.91
CA SER A 126 -8.66 2.53 -7.24
C SER A 126 -9.61 1.32 -7.17
N THR A 127 -9.31 0.34 -6.33
CA THR A 127 -10.20 -0.82 -6.11
C THR A 127 -11.54 -0.38 -5.55
N LEU A 128 -11.58 0.51 -4.54
CA LEU A 128 -12.84 1.00 -3.97
C LEU A 128 -13.64 1.86 -4.97
N VAL A 129 -12.95 2.59 -5.84
CA VAL A 129 -13.63 3.34 -6.91
C VAL A 129 -14.25 2.40 -7.95
N ARG A 130 -13.56 1.31 -8.26
CA ARG A 130 -14.00 0.29 -9.22
C ARG A 130 -15.13 -0.58 -8.68
N PHE A 131 -15.10 -0.87 -7.38
CA PHE A 131 -16.01 -1.75 -6.64
C PHE A 131 -16.53 -1.04 -5.39
N PRO A 132 -17.40 -0.02 -5.56
CA PRO A 132 -17.85 0.83 -4.45
C PRO A 132 -18.59 0.06 -3.36
N GLU A 133 -19.16 -1.10 -3.65
CA GLU A 133 -19.80 -1.98 -2.69
C GLU A 133 -18.83 -2.53 -1.65
N LEU A 134 -17.53 -2.63 -1.97
CA LEU A 134 -16.52 -3.05 -1.00
C LEU A 134 -16.30 -2.00 0.09
N ALA A 135 -16.55 -0.71 -0.20
CA ALA A 135 -16.37 0.35 0.77
C ALA A 135 -17.24 0.17 2.03
N GLU A 136 -18.40 -0.46 1.89
CA GLU A 136 -19.28 -0.77 3.03
C GLU A 136 -18.69 -1.83 3.96
N GLN A 137 -17.76 -2.65 3.46
CA GLN A 137 -17.08 -3.72 4.19
C GLN A 137 -15.69 -3.29 4.69
N VAL A 138 -15.25 -2.07 4.38
CA VAL A 138 -13.99 -1.50 4.86
C VAL A 138 -14.23 -0.64 6.08
N ALA A 139 -13.52 -0.95 7.17
CA ALA A 139 -13.64 -0.23 8.44
C ALA A 139 -12.98 1.15 8.37
N SER A 140 -11.79 1.20 7.78
CA SER A 140 -11.01 2.44 7.59
C SER A 140 -9.87 2.23 6.60
N LEU A 141 -9.31 3.35 6.12
CA LEU A 141 -8.16 3.42 5.23
C LEU A 141 -7.01 4.16 5.92
N LEU A 142 -5.85 3.51 6.03
CA LEU A 142 -4.64 4.11 6.57
C LEU A 142 -3.52 4.01 5.54
N PHE A 143 -3.07 5.13 5.00
CA PHE A 143 -2.10 5.17 3.92
C PHE A 143 -0.82 5.92 4.29
N PHE A 144 0.32 5.28 4.08
CA PHE A 144 1.65 5.83 4.33
C PHE A 144 2.33 6.25 3.03
N GLY A 145 2.67 7.53 2.89
CA GLY A 145 3.38 8.04 1.72
C GLY A 145 2.66 7.84 0.39
N THR A 146 1.36 7.61 0.43
CA THR A 146 0.55 7.31 -0.76
C THR A 146 0.24 8.58 -1.54
N LYS A 147 0.57 8.55 -2.82
CA LYS A 147 0.25 9.60 -3.80
C LYS A 147 0.14 8.98 -5.18
N ARG A 148 -0.71 9.49 -6.04
CA ARG A 148 -0.85 9.05 -7.43
C ARG A 148 0.11 9.79 -8.35
N GLY A 149 0.14 11.10 -8.28
CA GLY A 149 1.00 11.95 -9.09
C GLY A 149 2.15 12.58 -8.30
N VAL A 150 3.24 12.94 -8.98
CA VAL A 150 4.38 13.66 -8.41
C VAL A 150 4.45 15.04 -9.04
N SER A 151 3.98 16.07 -8.32
CA SER A 151 3.92 17.46 -8.80
C SER A 151 5.08 18.33 -8.31
N VAL A 152 5.72 17.95 -7.18
CA VAL A 152 6.83 18.68 -6.60
C VAL A 152 8.01 18.80 -7.56
N GLN A 153 8.70 19.95 -7.52
CA GLN A 153 9.83 20.24 -8.41
C GLN A 153 11.12 20.36 -7.57
N ASN A 154 11.98 19.36 -7.67
CA ASN A 154 13.28 19.37 -7.04
C ASN A 154 14.24 18.40 -7.79
N PRO A 155 15.59 18.50 -7.55
CA PRO A 155 16.57 17.64 -8.22
C PRO A 155 16.35 16.16 -7.97
N GLU A 156 15.85 15.77 -6.80
CA GLU A 156 15.58 14.39 -6.44
C GLU A 156 14.41 13.81 -7.27
N ARG A 157 13.35 14.58 -7.51
CA ARG A 157 12.27 14.23 -8.43
C ARG A 157 12.78 13.99 -9.84
N TRP A 158 13.59 14.94 -10.36
CA TRP A 158 14.15 14.81 -11.69
C TRP A 158 14.95 13.50 -11.83
N LEU A 159 15.77 13.16 -10.83
CA LEU A 159 16.58 11.94 -10.88
C LEU A 159 15.72 10.67 -10.70
N LYS A 160 14.95 10.58 -9.58
CA LYS A 160 14.24 9.34 -9.21
C LYS A 160 13.02 9.08 -10.08
N VAL A 161 12.27 10.14 -10.44
CA VAL A 161 11.00 10.00 -11.16
C VAL A 161 11.19 10.23 -12.65
N ASP A 162 11.70 11.40 -13.06
CA ASP A 162 11.71 11.76 -14.47
C ASP A 162 12.75 10.96 -15.28
N LEU A 163 13.92 10.69 -14.69
CA LEU A 163 14.98 9.92 -15.34
C LEU A 163 14.83 8.42 -15.07
N ILE A 164 14.85 8.01 -13.79
CA ILE A 164 14.90 6.59 -13.44
C ILE A 164 13.56 5.93 -13.73
N TRP A 165 12.48 6.35 -13.03
CA TRP A 165 11.19 5.67 -13.11
C TRP A 165 10.52 5.81 -14.48
N ASN A 166 10.45 7.03 -15.01
CA ASN A 166 9.69 7.30 -16.24
C ASN A 166 10.42 6.92 -17.53
N ARG A 167 11.75 6.73 -17.51
CA ARG A 167 12.55 6.48 -18.72
C ARG A 167 13.43 5.24 -18.64
N LEU A 168 14.34 5.17 -17.64
CA LEU A 168 15.29 4.07 -17.54
C LEU A 168 14.63 2.75 -17.17
N ALA A 169 13.71 2.74 -16.22
CA ALA A 169 13.04 1.52 -15.77
C ALA A 169 12.27 0.82 -16.91
N PRO A 170 11.41 1.51 -17.70
CA PRO A 170 10.77 0.87 -18.85
C PRO A 170 11.76 0.46 -19.95
N TRP A 171 12.83 1.22 -20.16
CA TRP A 171 13.85 0.86 -21.14
C TRP A 171 14.59 -0.43 -20.75
N LEU A 172 14.97 -0.59 -19.49
CA LEU A 172 15.58 -1.82 -18.96
C LEU A 172 14.60 -3.00 -18.99
N ALA A 173 13.34 -2.76 -18.65
CA ALA A 173 12.31 -3.79 -18.61
C ALA A 173 11.96 -4.37 -20.00
N ARG A 174 12.10 -3.61 -21.08
CA ARG A 174 11.74 -4.04 -22.46
C ARG A 174 12.41 -5.34 -22.92
N ARG A 175 13.61 -5.64 -22.44
CA ARG A 175 14.35 -6.84 -22.86
C ARG A 175 13.87 -8.11 -22.20
N ARG A 176 13.37 -8.01 -20.95
CA ARG A 176 12.99 -9.15 -20.11
C ARG A 176 11.48 -9.23 -19.85
N GLY A 177 10.70 -8.22 -20.29
CA GLY A 177 9.30 -8.07 -19.91
C GLY A 177 9.10 -7.49 -18.50
N PHE A 178 10.17 -7.30 -17.72
CA PHE A 178 10.13 -6.77 -16.36
C PHE A 178 11.41 -6.01 -15.97
N LEU A 179 11.30 -5.11 -15.02
CA LEU A 179 12.41 -4.44 -14.35
C LEU A 179 12.93 -5.36 -13.23
N ALA A 180 14.18 -5.82 -13.39
CA ALA A 180 14.85 -6.65 -12.38
C ALA A 180 15.37 -5.76 -11.22
N ALA A 181 14.45 -5.17 -10.44
CA ALA A 181 14.78 -4.21 -9.40
C ALA A 181 15.57 -4.85 -8.24
N ARG A 182 15.34 -6.12 -7.98
CA ARG A 182 16.12 -6.92 -6.99
C ARG A 182 17.58 -7.04 -7.40
N ASP A 183 17.84 -7.43 -8.65
CA ASP A 183 19.21 -7.59 -9.19
C ASP A 183 19.95 -6.25 -9.19
N LEU A 184 19.23 -5.16 -9.52
CA LEU A 184 19.74 -3.80 -9.51
C LEU A 184 19.88 -3.18 -8.11
N LYS A 185 19.39 -3.86 -7.07
CA LYS A 185 19.40 -3.40 -5.66
C LYS A 185 18.68 -2.06 -5.45
N ILE A 186 17.66 -1.76 -6.25
CA ILE A 186 16.85 -0.54 -6.16
C ILE A 186 15.48 -0.79 -5.53
N GLY A 187 15.11 -2.06 -5.30
CA GLY A 187 13.87 -2.48 -4.66
C GLY A 187 13.98 -3.86 -4.03
N ALA A 188 12.99 -4.25 -3.27
CA ALA A 188 12.89 -5.57 -2.66
C ALA A 188 12.33 -6.61 -3.64
N ASP A 189 11.57 -6.17 -4.65
CA ASP A 189 10.99 -7.02 -5.68
C ASP A 189 11.01 -6.37 -7.07
N ASP A 190 10.82 -7.20 -8.10
CA ASP A 190 10.79 -6.81 -9.50
C ASP A 190 9.46 -6.17 -9.90
N GLU A 191 9.41 -5.52 -11.07
CA GLU A 191 8.18 -4.91 -11.59
C GLU A 191 7.93 -5.26 -13.06
N PRO A 192 6.72 -5.72 -13.44
CA PRO A 192 6.38 -5.96 -14.84
C PRO A 192 6.50 -4.69 -15.69
N LEU A 193 6.89 -4.84 -16.95
CA LEU A 193 6.91 -3.72 -17.89
C LEU A 193 5.54 -3.06 -18.02
N ARG A 194 4.47 -3.86 -18.10
CA ARG A 194 3.11 -3.36 -18.22
C ARG A 194 2.70 -2.54 -16.99
N TYR A 195 3.06 -2.96 -15.77
CA TYR A 195 2.85 -2.17 -14.55
C TYR A 195 3.52 -0.80 -14.65
N LEU A 196 4.79 -0.72 -15.12
CA LEU A 196 5.47 0.56 -15.33
C LEU A 196 4.74 1.43 -16.35
N GLN A 197 4.29 0.84 -17.47
CA GLN A 197 3.59 1.56 -18.52
C GLN A 197 2.24 2.12 -18.05
N GLU A 198 1.52 1.39 -17.22
CA GLU A 198 0.23 1.81 -16.68
C GLU A 198 0.37 2.85 -15.54
N THR A 199 1.42 2.77 -14.72
CA THR A 199 1.64 3.70 -13.59
C THR A 199 2.23 5.05 -14.02
N ILE A 200 3.09 5.08 -15.04
CA ILE A 200 3.80 6.30 -15.47
C ILE A 200 2.87 7.46 -15.85
N PRO A 201 1.77 7.28 -16.58
CA PRO A 201 0.81 8.36 -16.86
C PRO A 201 0.26 9.00 -15.58
N TRP A 202 -0.05 8.19 -14.57
CA TRP A 202 -0.55 8.67 -13.29
C TRP A 202 0.55 9.42 -12.50
N VAL A 203 1.77 8.87 -12.45
CA VAL A 203 2.93 9.52 -11.83
C VAL A 203 3.20 10.90 -12.44
N LYS A 204 2.96 11.08 -13.73
CA LYS A 204 3.06 12.36 -14.46
C LYS A 204 1.86 13.30 -14.23
N CYS A 205 1.02 13.03 -13.25
CA CYS A 205 -0.20 13.79 -12.98
C CYS A 205 -1.22 13.80 -14.13
N GLY A 206 -1.24 12.75 -14.95
CA GLY A 206 -2.29 12.53 -15.95
C GLY A 206 -3.65 12.20 -15.32
N PRO A 207 -4.69 12.02 -16.13
CA PRO A 207 -6.02 11.65 -15.63
C PRO A 207 -5.96 10.38 -14.77
N TRP A 208 -6.82 10.28 -13.78
CA TRP A 208 -6.99 9.04 -13.03
C TRP A 208 -7.92 8.12 -13.82
N GLN A 209 -7.37 7.53 -14.86
CA GLN A 209 -8.06 6.66 -15.79
C GLN A 209 -7.25 5.39 -15.99
N ASP A 210 -7.92 4.24 -16.06
CA ASP A 210 -7.27 2.96 -16.29
C ASP A 210 -6.72 2.89 -17.73
N PRO A 211 -5.40 2.75 -17.93
CA PRO A 211 -4.84 2.67 -19.27
C PRO A 211 -5.21 1.39 -20.03
N HIS A 212 -5.71 0.36 -19.31
CA HIS A 212 -6.05 -0.94 -19.90
C HIS A 212 -7.43 -0.92 -20.55
N ASP A 213 -8.46 -0.41 -19.83
CA ASP A 213 -9.86 -0.45 -20.30
C ASP A 213 -10.55 0.93 -20.36
N GLY A 214 -9.82 2.00 -20.04
CA GLY A 214 -10.33 3.36 -20.10
C GLY A 214 -11.27 3.76 -18.98
N PHE A 215 -11.41 2.96 -17.90
CA PHE A 215 -12.28 3.31 -16.79
C PHE A 215 -11.83 4.61 -16.11
N ALA A 216 -12.74 5.59 -16.01
CA ALA A 216 -12.49 6.90 -15.43
C ALA A 216 -12.66 6.86 -13.90
N TYR A 217 -11.57 6.71 -13.18
CA TYR A 217 -11.57 6.69 -11.72
C TYR A 217 -11.88 8.06 -11.11
N ASP A 218 -11.43 9.15 -11.73
CA ASP A 218 -11.70 10.52 -11.29
C ASP A 218 -13.19 10.85 -11.28
N GLU A 219 -13.92 10.43 -12.30
CA GLU A 219 -15.38 10.59 -12.37
C GLU A 219 -16.12 9.68 -11.38
N ALA A 220 -15.63 8.46 -11.20
CA ALA A 220 -16.28 7.45 -10.37
C ALA A 220 -16.00 7.67 -8.86
N ALA A 221 -14.88 8.27 -8.49
CA ALA A 221 -14.48 8.49 -7.10
C ALA A 221 -15.49 9.32 -6.28
N ALA A 222 -16.19 10.25 -6.94
CA ALA A 222 -17.24 11.05 -6.30
C ALA A 222 -18.46 10.24 -5.83
N ARG A 223 -18.64 9.01 -6.32
CA ARG A 223 -19.76 8.12 -5.97
C ARG A 223 -19.43 7.16 -4.83
N VAL A 224 -18.17 7.09 -4.41
CA VAL A 224 -17.73 6.20 -3.34
C VAL A 224 -18.13 6.80 -1.99
N ASN A 225 -18.79 6.00 -1.16
CA ASN A 225 -18.96 6.33 0.25
C ASN A 225 -17.65 5.96 0.99
N TRP A 226 -16.68 6.89 0.95
CA TRP A 226 -15.35 6.63 1.47
C TRP A 226 -15.36 6.31 2.96
N PRO A 227 -14.73 5.20 3.38
CA PRO A 227 -14.48 4.93 4.80
C PRO A 227 -13.61 6.04 5.42
N PRO A 228 -13.55 6.14 6.77
CA PRO A 228 -12.61 7.02 7.44
C PRO A 228 -11.20 6.86 6.87
N LEU A 229 -10.57 7.96 6.48
CA LEU A 229 -9.28 7.96 5.77
C LEU A 229 -8.23 8.76 6.55
N TRP A 230 -7.09 8.12 6.83
CA TRP A 230 -5.91 8.78 7.39
C TRP A 230 -4.71 8.64 6.46
N MET A 231 -4.20 9.79 6.03
CA MET A 231 -3.00 9.88 5.18
C MET A 231 -1.81 10.32 6.03
N ILE A 232 -0.77 9.51 6.04
CA ILE A 232 0.49 9.79 6.75
C ILE A 232 1.59 10.06 5.72
N SER A 233 2.22 11.23 5.83
CA SER A 233 3.40 11.61 5.06
C SER A 233 4.60 11.80 5.99
N ALA A 234 5.79 11.95 5.44
CA ALA A 234 7.02 12.09 6.21
C ALA A 234 7.83 13.33 5.76
N LYS A 235 8.47 14.00 6.73
CA LYS A 235 9.17 15.27 6.50
C LYS A 235 10.39 15.12 5.59
N ALA A 236 11.14 14.05 5.75
CA ALA A 236 12.32 13.77 4.94
C ALA A 236 11.98 13.10 3.60
N ASP A 237 10.73 12.71 3.35
CA ASP A 237 10.28 12.22 2.05
C ASP A 237 10.01 13.39 1.11
N LYS A 238 11.00 13.72 0.28
CA LYS A 238 10.96 14.89 -0.59
C LYS A 238 10.27 14.65 -1.94
N VAL A 239 9.94 13.38 -2.26
CA VAL A 239 9.44 13.02 -3.60
C VAL A 239 8.43 11.88 -3.59
N LEU A 240 8.77 10.73 -2.96
CA LEU A 240 8.01 9.50 -3.13
C LEU A 240 6.67 9.51 -2.40
N GLY A 241 6.52 10.28 -1.34
CA GLY A 241 5.31 10.54 -0.58
C GLY A 241 5.32 11.95 -0.01
N HIS A 242 5.74 12.94 -0.84
CA HIS A 242 5.79 14.33 -0.41
C HIS A 242 4.43 14.81 0.09
N PRO A 243 4.36 15.54 1.22
CA PRO A 243 3.09 15.94 1.84
C PRO A 243 2.11 16.65 0.90
N THR A 244 2.62 17.46 -0.04
CA THR A 244 1.79 18.16 -1.05
C THR A 244 1.10 17.16 -1.99
N ASP A 245 1.83 16.16 -2.48
CA ASP A 245 1.29 15.18 -3.43
C ASP A 245 0.39 14.14 -2.72
N VAL A 246 0.70 13.81 -1.45
CA VAL A 246 -0.16 13.00 -0.59
C VAL A 246 -1.51 13.70 -0.37
N ARG A 247 -1.50 15.00 -0.03
CA ARG A 247 -2.73 15.78 0.14
C ARG A 247 -3.52 15.87 -1.16
N ARG A 248 -2.84 16.20 -2.27
CA ARG A 248 -3.49 16.25 -3.59
C ARG A 248 -4.23 14.96 -3.92
N PHE A 249 -3.62 13.80 -3.67
CA PHE A 249 -4.29 12.53 -3.93
C PHE A 249 -5.49 12.29 -3.00
N SER A 250 -5.40 12.66 -1.73
CA SER A 250 -6.55 12.56 -0.84
C SER A 250 -7.72 13.46 -1.26
N ASP A 251 -7.42 14.63 -1.84
CA ASP A 251 -8.44 15.54 -2.35
C ASP A 251 -9.15 14.98 -3.61
N GLU A 252 -8.46 14.13 -4.38
CA GLU A 252 -9.07 13.38 -5.50
C GLU A 252 -10.03 12.27 -4.99
N MET A 253 -9.86 11.78 -3.76
CA MET A 253 -10.71 10.74 -3.15
C MET A 253 -11.84 11.33 -2.30
N SER A 254 -11.50 12.04 -1.23
CA SER A 254 -12.44 12.49 -0.21
C SER A 254 -12.01 13.81 0.43
N SER A 255 -12.98 14.69 0.67
CA SER A 255 -12.75 15.92 1.44
C SER A 255 -12.59 15.70 2.96
N ARG A 256 -12.98 14.53 3.46
CA ARG A 256 -12.90 14.18 4.89
C ARG A 256 -11.72 13.27 5.16
N THR A 257 -10.50 13.82 5.11
CA THR A 257 -9.27 13.07 5.29
C THR A 257 -8.48 13.63 6.45
N ARG A 258 -8.09 12.77 7.40
CA ARG A 258 -7.08 13.11 8.39
C ARG A 258 -5.70 13.08 7.74
N HIS A 259 -4.89 14.12 8.01
CA HIS A 259 -3.51 14.20 7.55
C HIS A 259 -2.54 14.33 8.72
N THR A 260 -1.45 13.57 8.67
CA THR A 260 -0.33 13.72 9.59
C THR A 260 0.97 13.71 8.81
N ARG A 261 1.86 14.64 9.13
CA ARG A 261 3.23 14.66 8.63
C ARG A 261 4.17 14.29 9.77
N LEU A 262 4.89 13.19 9.65
CA LEU A 262 5.84 12.71 10.63
C LEU A 262 7.16 13.49 10.53
N GLY A 263 7.55 14.15 11.60
CA GLY A 263 8.78 14.93 11.68
C GLY A 263 8.98 15.53 13.06
N ARG A 264 10.22 15.89 13.39
CA ARG A 264 10.59 16.43 14.70
C ARG A 264 9.86 17.72 15.05
N ASP A 265 9.57 18.53 14.05
CA ASP A 265 8.78 19.75 14.18
C ASP A 265 7.29 19.52 14.49
N ASN A 266 6.81 18.28 14.38
CA ASN A 266 5.48 17.83 14.78
C ASN A 266 5.51 16.92 16.03
N GLY A 267 6.62 16.96 16.79
CA GLY A 267 6.77 16.21 18.05
C GLY A 267 7.23 14.75 17.87
N ASN A 268 7.61 14.33 16.66
CA ASN A 268 8.15 13.00 16.45
C ASN A 268 9.65 12.92 16.83
N ARG A 269 10.14 11.73 17.12
CA ARG A 269 11.54 11.47 17.48
C ARG A 269 12.51 11.67 16.30
N LEU A 270 12.05 11.45 15.07
CA LEU A 270 12.83 11.56 13.84
C LEU A 270 12.14 12.40 12.79
N ASP A 271 12.92 12.97 11.87
CA ASP A 271 12.43 13.39 10.57
C ASP A 271 12.37 12.12 9.69
N TYR A 272 11.20 11.50 9.65
CA TYR A 272 11.00 10.25 8.90
C TYR A 272 11.06 10.47 7.39
N ASP A 273 11.48 9.44 6.65
CA ASP A 273 11.44 9.34 5.19
C ASP A 273 10.40 8.32 4.72
N HIS A 274 10.38 8.04 3.40
CA HIS A 274 9.41 7.16 2.76
C HIS A 274 9.37 5.74 3.33
N ILE A 275 10.50 5.20 3.71
CA ILE A 275 10.66 3.81 4.17
C ILE A 275 10.73 3.73 5.69
N ASN A 276 11.52 4.61 6.30
CA ASN A 276 11.79 4.49 7.73
C ASN A 276 10.60 4.86 8.62
N MET A 277 9.54 5.52 8.08
CA MET A 277 8.29 5.70 8.80
C MET A 277 7.60 4.37 9.17
N LEU A 278 7.94 3.26 8.53
CA LEU A 278 7.46 1.91 8.86
C LEU A 278 8.55 1.02 9.47
N THR A 279 9.82 1.25 9.13
CA THR A 279 10.91 0.33 9.45
C THR A 279 11.83 0.78 10.58
N ALA A 280 11.83 2.08 10.92
CA ALA A 280 12.65 2.58 12.01
C ALA A 280 12.19 2.01 13.37
N PRO A 281 13.12 1.55 14.23
CA PRO A 281 12.77 1.04 15.55
C PRO A 281 12.01 2.05 16.41
N GLN A 282 12.32 3.34 16.26
CA GLN A 282 11.69 4.44 16.99
C GLN A 282 10.18 4.56 16.71
N ALA A 283 9.73 4.14 15.53
CA ALA A 283 8.31 4.22 15.14
C ALA A 283 7.37 3.50 16.12
N GLN A 284 7.84 2.42 16.75
CA GLN A 284 7.07 1.63 17.71
C GLN A 284 6.67 2.41 18.98
N GLU A 285 7.49 3.37 19.38
CA GLU A 285 7.24 4.20 20.59
C GLU A 285 6.82 5.64 20.22
N ASP A 286 6.82 5.96 18.93
CA ASP A 286 6.51 7.30 18.43
C ASP A 286 5.09 7.38 17.87
N HIS A 287 4.87 6.95 16.65
CA HIS A 287 3.58 7.11 15.97
C HIS A 287 2.73 5.83 15.87
N PHE A 288 3.28 4.64 16.07
CA PHE A 288 2.49 3.40 16.05
C PHE A 288 1.42 3.36 17.15
N PRO A 289 1.62 3.88 18.39
CA PRO A 289 0.55 3.97 19.38
C PRO A 289 -0.65 4.80 18.90
N ARG A 290 -0.41 5.93 18.22
CA ARG A 290 -1.47 6.76 17.65
C ARG A 290 -2.24 6.05 16.51
N ILE A 291 -1.55 5.17 15.77
CA ILE A 291 -2.18 4.32 14.76
C ILE A 291 -3.08 3.29 15.42
N LEU A 292 -2.61 2.68 16.51
CA LEU A 292 -3.42 1.74 17.29
C LEU A 292 -4.71 2.41 17.80
N ASP A 293 -4.60 3.58 18.44
CA ASP A 293 -5.73 4.33 18.95
C ASP A 293 -6.75 4.64 17.84
N TRP A 294 -6.25 5.05 16.68
CA TRP A 294 -7.11 5.35 15.53
C TRP A 294 -7.79 4.10 14.95
N LEU A 295 -7.11 2.96 14.86
CA LEU A 295 -7.71 1.71 14.38
C LEU A 295 -8.77 1.16 15.33
N LEU A 296 -8.67 1.45 16.63
CA LEU A 296 -9.68 1.08 17.62
C LEU A 296 -10.95 1.95 17.50
N ASP A 297 -10.82 3.21 17.08
CA ASP A 297 -11.96 4.12 16.85
C ASP A 297 -11.66 5.13 15.73
N PRO A 298 -11.81 4.73 14.45
CA PRO A 298 -11.53 5.61 13.31
C PRO A 298 -12.46 6.82 13.19
N GLN A 299 -13.57 6.82 13.90
CA GLN A 299 -14.59 7.88 13.84
C GLN A 299 -14.39 8.97 14.91
N ALA A 300 -13.74 8.64 16.03
CA ALA A 300 -13.48 9.58 17.12
C ALA A 300 -12.29 10.52 16.89
N ALA A 301 -11.61 10.43 15.78
CA ALA A 301 -10.33 11.11 15.54
C ALA A 301 -10.41 12.24 14.50
#